data_cd03dd91ab3e35bb8cfd083acae7cb3f
#
_entry.id   cd03dd91ab3e35bb8cfd083acae7cb3f
#
_cell.length_a   1.000
_cell.length_b   1.000
_cell.length_c   1.000
_cell.angle_alpha   90.00
_cell.angle_beta   90.00
_cell.angle_gamma   90.00
#
_symmetry.space_group_name_H-M   'P 1'
#
loop_
_entity.id
_entity.type
_entity.pdbx_description
1 polymer ?
#
loop_
_entity_poly.entity_id
_entity_poly.type
_entity_poly.pdbx_seq_one_letter_code
_entity_poly.pdbx_strand_id
1 'polypeptide(L)'
;GGWFITAFVAFIICAFVTIIMFYTSFVGMFAFIAIAVFLLIRSNIRYAKKEKSEKQDDVFTTMMRSKDKNEILTLLRIHVKETLSNYLRYTEETYTQITDGFMNEDLKLLRKAESKTDDQRKMLKKRRRKEILGLRRIPIAIAIEKNTWFHLGSNSCEQMLYCLKRILDPCK
;
A
#
# COMPACT_ATOMS: atom_id res chain seq x y z
N GLY A 1 -13.16 -29.34 2.10
CA GLY A 1 -13.21 -29.14 3.58
C GLY A 1 -13.51 -27.71 4.04
N GLY A 2 -13.25 -26.67 3.25
CA GLY A 2 -13.39 -25.28 3.68
C GLY A 2 -14.83 -24.83 3.98
N TRP A 3 -15.80 -25.39 3.29
CA TRP A 3 -17.21 -25.03 3.46
C TRP A 3 -17.76 -25.40 4.84
N PHE A 4 -17.39 -26.56 5.36
CA PHE A 4 -17.81 -27.01 6.68
C PHE A 4 -17.26 -26.11 7.81
N ILE A 5 -16.01 -25.69 7.69
CA ILE A 5 -15.38 -24.82 8.69
C ILE A 5 -16.06 -23.45 8.70
N THR A 6 -16.38 -22.90 7.53
CA THR A 6 -17.05 -21.59 7.41
C THR A 6 -18.47 -21.64 8.01
N ALA A 7 -19.23 -22.70 7.73
CA ALA A 7 -20.57 -22.91 8.29
C ALA A 7 -20.52 -23.09 9.82
N PHE A 8 -19.57 -23.86 10.33
CA PHE A 8 -19.41 -24.08 11.76
C PHE A 8 -19.02 -22.81 12.52
N VAL A 9 -18.08 -22.03 11.97
CA VAL A 9 -17.69 -20.73 12.55
C VAL A 9 -18.85 -19.74 12.52
N ALA A 10 -19.61 -19.67 11.43
CA ALA A 10 -20.79 -18.83 11.33
C ALA A 10 -21.86 -19.21 12.36
N PHE A 11 -22.09 -20.51 12.57
CA PHE A 11 -23.05 -21.01 13.56
C PHE A 11 -22.64 -20.65 14.99
N ILE A 12 -21.36 -20.81 15.34
CA ILE A 12 -20.84 -20.41 16.67
C ILE A 12 -21.01 -18.90 16.89
N ILE A 13 -20.68 -18.07 15.88
CA ILE A 13 -20.83 -16.62 15.98
C ILE A 13 -22.30 -16.24 16.17
N CYS A 14 -23.22 -16.83 15.39
CA CYS A 14 -24.65 -16.59 15.54
C CYS A 14 -25.18 -17.01 16.93
N ALA A 15 -24.76 -18.17 17.44
CA ALA A 15 -25.15 -18.63 18.77
C ALA A 15 -24.67 -17.66 19.87
N PHE A 16 -23.41 -17.19 19.78
CA PHE A 16 -22.87 -16.20 20.72
C PHE A 16 -23.64 -14.87 20.66
N VAL A 17 -23.95 -14.38 19.48
CA VAL A 17 -24.73 -13.15 19.29
C VAL A 17 -26.12 -13.28 19.87
N THR A 18 -26.78 -14.42 19.65
CA THR A 18 -28.14 -14.69 20.19
C THR A 18 -28.14 -14.74 21.72
N ILE A 19 -27.14 -15.38 22.32
CA ILE A 19 -26.99 -15.43 23.78
C ILE A 19 -26.77 -14.04 24.36
N ILE A 20 -25.91 -13.23 23.77
CA ILE A 20 -25.65 -11.85 24.22
C ILE A 20 -26.91 -11.00 24.09
N MET A 21 -27.67 -11.11 22.98
CA MET A 21 -28.93 -10.40 22.79
C MET A 21 -29.98 -10.80 23.85
N PHE A 22 -30.04 -12.07 24.19
CA PHE A 22 -30.99 -12.57 25.21
C PHE A 22 -30.70 -12.00 26.60
N TYR A 23 -29.40 -11.87 26.96
CA TYR A 23 -29.01 -11.36 28.28
C TYR A 23 -29.02 -9.83 28.39
N THR A 24 -28.78 -9.10 27.28
CA THR A 24 -28.52 -7.65 27.34
C THR A 24 -29.74 -6.80 26.92
N SER A 25 -30.87 -7.43 26.52
CA SER A 25 -32.08 -6.73 26.10
C SER A 25 -31.85 -5.59 25.09
N PHE A 26 -32.57 -4.47 25.19
CA PHE A 26 -32.49 -3.33 24.26
C PHE A 26 -31.11 -2.69 24.15
N VAL A 27 -30.32 -2.64 25.21
CA VAL A 27 -29.00 -2.00 25.25
C VAL A 27 -27.99 -2.76 24.39
N GLY A 28 -28.07 -4.10 24.36
CA GLY A 28 -27.21 -4.93 23.51
C GLY A 28 -27.43 -4.72 22.02
N MET A 29 -28.68 -4.49 21.62
CA MET A 29 -29.03 -4.24 20.23
C MET A 29 -28.40 -2.92 19.72
N PHE A 30 -28.45 -1.84 20.49
CA PHE A 30 -27.82 -0.58 20.13
C PHE A 30 -26.28 -0.68 20.11
N ALA A 31 -25.67 -1.39 21.07
CA ALA A 31 -24.23 -1.61 21.08
C ALA A 31 -23.77 -2.41 19.84
N PHE A 32 -24.53 -3.42 19.42
CA PHE A 32 -24.22 -4.22 18.23
C PHE A 32 -24.32 -3.40 16.93
N ILE A 33 -25.34 -2.56 16.82
CA ILE A 33 -25.51 -1.65 15.67
C ILE A 33 -24.34 -0.64 15.63
N ALA A 34 -23.97 -0.07 16.78
CA ALA A 34 -22.85 0.86 16.86
C ALA A 34 -21.52 0.21 16.44
N ILE A 35 -21.25 -1.02 16.88
CA ILE A 35 -20.07 -1.79 16.47
C ILE A 35 -20.10 -2.10 14.96
N ALA A 36 -21.24 -2.51 14.42
CA ALA A 36 -21.39 -2.79 13.00
C ALA A 36 -21.15 -1.54 12.14
N VAL A 37 -21.73 -0.40 12.52
CA VAL A 37 -21.52 0.90 11.86
C VAL A 37 -20.05 1.33 11.96
N PHE A 38 -19.43 1.18 13.12
CA PHE A 38 -18.00 1.49 13.30
C PHE A 38 -17.09 0.63 12.42
N LEU A 39 -17.38 -0.68 12.31
CA LEU A 39 -16.63 -1.58 11.43
C LEU A 39 -16.85 -1.25 9.94
N LEU A 40 -18.05 -0.86 9.54
CA LEU A 40 -18.35 -0.41 8.17
C LEU A 40 -17.60 0.89 7.84
N ILE A 41 -17.61 1.88 8.73
CA ILE A 41 -16.88 3.14 8.54
C ILE A 41 -15.37 2.86 8.47
N ARG A 42 -14.84 2.05 9.36
CA ARG A 42 -13.42 1.67 9.37
C ARG A 42 -13.04 0.88 8.10
N SER A 43 -13.90 -0.01 7.64
CA SER A 43 -13.73 -0.74 6.38
C SER A 43 -13.74 0.21 5.19
N ASN A 44 -14.68 1.13 5.14
CA ASN A 44 -14.81 2.10 4.03
C ASN A 44 -13.61 3.05 3.96
N ILE A 45 -13.07 3.50 5.10
CA ILE A 45 -11.83 4.30 5.15
C ILE A 45 -10.63 3.49 4.65
N ARG A 46 -10.56 2.19 4.95
CA ARG A 46 -9.54 1.29 4.41
C ARG A 46 -9.69 1.08 2.91
N TYR A 47 -10.94 0.95 2.42
CA TYR A 47 -11.24 0.84 0.99
C TYR A 47 -10.90 2.13 0.24
N ALA A 48 -11.24 3.30 0.75
CA ALA A 48 -10.90 4.59 0.13
C ALA A 48 -9.37 4.83 0.06
N LYS A 49 -8.60 4.39 1.07
CA LYS A 49 -7.13 4.38 1.01
C LYS A 49 -6.59 3.38 -0.02
N LYS A 50 -7.29 2.27 -0.23
CA LYS A 50 -6.93 1.25 -1.20
C LYS A 50 -7.26 1.70 -2.62
N GLU A 51 -8.36 2.41 -2.82
CA GLU A 51 -8.80 2.97 -4.10
C GLU A 51 -7.84 4.04 -4.64
N LYS A 52 -7.24 4.88 -3.77
CA LYS A 52 -6.13 5.77 -4.18
C LYS A 52 -4.87 5.00 -4.62
N SER A 53 -4.64 3.81 -4.10
CA SER A 53 -3.61 2.88 -4.57
C SER A 53 -4.04 2.14 -5.84
N GLU A 54 -5.33 1.91 -6.06
CA GLU A 54 -5.89 1.21 -7.21
C GLU A 54 -5.94 2.05 -8.48
N LYS A 55 -6.08 3.39 -8.40
CA LYS A 55 -5.93 4.26 -9.59
C LYS A 55 -4.55 4.15 -10.23
N GLN A 56 -3.53 3.86 -9.44
CA GLN A 56 -2.19 3.58 -9.93
C GLN A 56 -2.02 2.11 -10.39
N ASP A 57 -2.93 1.23 -9.96
CA ASP A 57 -3.04 -0.14 -10.46
C ASP A 57 -3.74 -0.22 -11.84
N ASP A 58 -4.44 0.84 -12.26
CA ASP A 58 -5.17 0.89 -13.52
C ASP A 58 -4.21 0.81 -14.73
N VAL A 59 -3.10 1.55 -14.68
CA VAL A 59 -2.05 1.48 -15.70
C VAL A 59 -1.44 0.07 -15.75
N PHE A 60 -1.20 -0.55 -14.60
CA PHE A 60 -0.68 -1.92 -14.53
C PHE A 60 -1.71 -2.94 -15.06
N THR A 61 -2.97 -2.77 -14.71
CA THR A 61 -4.06 -3.66 -15.17
C THR A 61 -4.24 -3.54 -16.69
N THR A 62 -4.21 -2.32 -17.23
CA THR A 62 -4.24 -2.06 -18.67
C THR A 62 -3.05 -2.68 -19.38
N MET A 63 -1.84 -2.51 -18.83
CA MET A 63 -0.62 -3.14 -19.32
C MET A 63 -0.72 -4.68 -19.33
N MET A 64 -1.32 -5.29 -18.29
CA MET A 64 -1.51 -6.73 -18.21
C MET A 64 -2.59 -7.24 -19.17
N ARG A 65 -3.50 -6.38 -19.62
CA ARG A 65 -4.59 -6.71 -20.56
C ARG A 65 -4.19 -6.51 -22.02
N SER A 66 -3.27 -5.60 -22.29
CA SER A 66 -2.78 -5.33 -23.65
C SER A 66 -2.01 -6.52 -24.22
N LYS A 67 -2.20 -6.75 -25.52
CA LYS A 67 -1.45 -7.72 -26.33
C LYS A 67 -0.35 -7.06 -27.17
N ASP A 68 -0.41 -5.73 -27.32
CA ASP A 68 0.58 -4.99 -28.10
C ASP A 68 1.83 -4.72 -27.25
N LYS A 69 2.96 -5.21 -27.75
CA LYS A 69 4.27 -5.11 -27.09
C LYS A 69 4.75 -3.66 -26.96
N ASN A 70 4.45 -2.81 -27.93
CA ASN A 70 4.84 -1.39 -27.92
C ASN A 70 4.00 -0.61 -26.92
N GLU A 71 2.72 -0.93 -26.81
CA GLU A 71 1.82 -0.34 -25.82
C GLU A 71 2.26 -0.73 -24.40
N ILE A 72 2.59 -2.00 -24.16
CA ILE A 72 3.12 -2.48 -22.87
C ILE A 72 4.38 -1.70 -22.48
N LEU A 73 5.32 -1.49 -23.41
CA LEU A 73 6.55 -0.75 -23.13
C LEU A 73 6.26 0.71 -22.77
N THR A 74 5.35 1.36 -23.49
CA THR A 74 4.94 2.74 -23.22
C THR A 74 4.29 2.88 -21.86
N LEU A 75 3.35 2.00 -21.53
CA LEU A 75 2.67 1.98 -20.23
C LEU A 75 3.65 1.70 -19.08
N LEU A 76 4.61 0.79 -19.28
CA LEU A 76 5.65 0.51 -18.29
C LEU A 76 6.55 1.72 -18.06
N ARG A 77 6.93 2.45 -19.12
CA ARG A 77 7.72 3.70 -19.01
C ARG A 77 6.95 4.77 -18.23
N ILE A 78 5.67 4.96 -18.50
CA ILE A 78 4.80 5.89 -17.78
C ILE A 78 4.73 5.49 -16.31
N HIS A 79 4.52 4.22 -16.01
CA HIS A 79 4.43 3.70 -14.64
C HIS A 79 5.72 3.95 -13.85
N VAL A 80 6.89 3.70 -14.43
CA VAL A 80 8.18 3.93 -13.76
C VAL A 80 8.44 5.42 -13.56
N LYS A 81 8.16 6.26 -14.57
CA LYS A 81 8.30 7.71 -14.46
C LYS A 81 7.41 8.28 -13.34
N GLU A 82 6.17 7.85 -13.29
CA GLU A 82 5.22 8.27 -12.25
C GLU A 82 5.66 7.78 -10.86
N THR A 83 6.14 6.55 -10.78
CA THR A 83 6.70 6.00 -9.53
C THR A 83 7.87 6.85 -9.05
N LEU A 84 8.84 7.13 -9.90
CA LEU A 84 10.01 7.93 -9.56
C LEU A 84 9.61 9.34 -9.10
N SER A 85 8.73 10.03 -9.86
CA SER A 85 8.23 11.36 -9.51
C SER A 85 7.53 11.39 -8.14
N ASN A 86 6.71 10.39 -7.86
CA ASN A 86 6.01 10.26 -6.56
C ASN A 86 6.98 10.02 -5.40
N TYR A 87 8.03 9.23 -5.64
CA TYR A 87 9.05 8.98 -4.59
C TYR A 87 9.94 10.20 -4.37
N LEU A 88 10.29 10.96 -5.40
CA LEU A 88 11.02 12.22 -5.25
C LEU A 88 10.24 13.22 -4.39
N ARG A 89 8.97 13.44 -4.73
CA ARG A 89 8.09 14.31 -3.93
C ARG A 89 7.92 13.80 -2.50
N TYR A 90 7.71 12.51 -2.33
CA TYR A 90 7.62 11.91 -1.00
C TYR A 90 8.90 12.13 -0.19
N THR A 91 10.07 12.00 -0.82
CA THR A 91 11.38 12.21 -0.17
C THR A 91 11.54 13.65 0.28
N GLU A 92 11.18 14.61 -0.56
CA GLU A 92 11.20 16.04 -0.25
C GLU A 92 10.28 16.35 0.94
N GLU A 93 9.01 15.94 0.88
CA GLU A 93 8.05 16.17 1.96
C GLU A 93 8.48 15.52 3.28
N THR A 94 9.02 14.29 3.20
CA THR A 94 9.44 13.55 4.40
C THR A 94 10.72 14.14 4.98
N TYR A 95 11.66 14.55 4.14
CA TYR A 95 12.88 15.23 4.60
C TYR A 95 12.56 16.52 5.35
N THR A 96 11.67 17.34 4.81
CA THR A 96 11.18 18.56 5.49
C THR A 96 10.53 18.22 6.84
N GLN A 97 9.66 17.19 6.89
CA GLN A 97 9.03 16.75 8.14
C GLN A 97 10.06 16.27 9.18
N ILE A 98 11.12 15.58 8.75
CA ILE A 98 12.20 15.12 9.64
C ILE A 98 12.98 16.32 10.18
N THR A 99 13.33 17.27 9.31
CA THR A 99 14.07 18.47 9.70
C THR A 99 13.25 19.31 10.69
N ASP A 100 11.98 19.54 10.41
CA ASP A 100 11.07 20.27 11.29
C ASP A 100 10.88 19.55 12.63
N GLY A 101 10.72 18.22 12.60
CA GLY A 101 10.59 17.41 13.81
C GLY A 101 11.85 17.44 14.67
N PHE A 102 13.03 17.46 14.04
CA PHE A 102 14.30 17.54 14.73
C PHE A 102 14.52 18.94 15.34
N MET A 103 14.28 20.00 14.57
CA MET A 103 14.44 21.38 15.04
C MET A 103 13.49 21.77 16.18
N ASN A 104 12.29 21.18 16.19
CA ASN A 104 11.27 21.45 17.21
C ASN A 104 11.22 20.35 18.30
N GLU A 105 12.15 19.40 18.32
CA GLU A 105 12.20 18.27 19.27
C GLU A 105 10.88 17.47 19.32
N ASP A 106 10.12 17.42 18.19
CA ASP A 106 8.85 16.71 18.11
C ASP A 106 9.03 15.22 17.76
N LEU A 107 9.19 14.42 18.81
CA LEU A 107 9.30 12.95 18.69
C LEU A 107 8.08 12.29 18.04
N LYS A 108 6.87 12.89 18.17
CA LYS A 108 5.66 12.31 17.54
C LYS A 108 5.72 12.45 16.03
N LEU A 109 6.20 13.59 15.55
CA LEU A 109 6.37 13.86 14.11
C LEU A 109 7.42 12.90 13.52
N LEU A 110 8.56 12.72 14.21
CA LEU A 110 9.63 11.81 13.80
C LEU A 110 9.17 10.34 13.73
N ARG A 111 8.47 9.84 14.75
CA ARG A 111 7.90 8.48 14.74
C ARG A 111 6.87 8.28 13.64
N LYS A 112 6.07 9.31 13.35
CA LYS A 112 5.11 9.28 12.25
C LYS A 112 5.79 9.22 10.89
N ALA A 113 6.88 9.97 10.69
CA ALA A 113 7.69 9.94 9.47
C ALA A 113 8.34 8.57 9.28
N GLU A 114 8.84 7.94 10.35
CA GLU A 114 9.41 6.60 10.31
C GLU A 114 8.38 5.55 9.89
N SER A 115 7.23 5.50 10.56
CA SER A 115 6.16 4.56 10.22
C SER A 115 5.71 4.70 8.76
N LYS A 116 5.58 5.95 8.27
CA LYS A 116 5.26 6.21 6.86
C LYS A 116 6.35 5.71 5.92
N THR A 117 7.63 5.90 6.27
CA THR A 117 8.77 5.47 5.45
C THR A 117 8.83 3.95 5.34
N ASP A 118 8.58 3.22 6.42
CA ASP A 118 8.50 1.75 6.40
C ASP A 118 7.33 1.25 5.53
N ASP A 119 6.19 1.91 5.57
CA ASP A 119 5.04 1.56 4.73
C ASP A 119 5.32 1.85 3.24
N GLN A 120 5.97 2.96 2.93
CA GLN A 120 6.41 3.27 1.56
C GLN A 120 7.42 2.24 1.03
N ARG A 121 8.32 1.77 1.88
CA ARG A 121 9.26 0.71 1.52
C ARG A 121 8.57 -0.61 1.18
N LYS A 122 7.52 -0.99 1.92
CA LYS A 122 6.69 -2.16 1.60
C LYS A 122 5.95 -1.98 0.27
N MET A 123 5.42 -0.78 0.02
CA MET A 123 4.75 -0.45 -1.25
C MET A 123 5.72 -0.49 -2.43
N LEU A 124 6.94 0.04 -2.29
CA LEU A 124 7.96 0.00 -3.34
C LEU A 124 8.30 -1.45 -3.74
N LYS A 125 8.49 -2.34 -2.75
CA LYS A 125 8.72 -3.77 -3.03
C LYS A 125 7.59 -4.40 -3.83
N LYS A 126 6.33 -4.03 -3.54
CA LYS A 126 5.16 -4.51 -4.28
C LYS A 126 5.14 -3.97 -5.72
N ARG A 127 5.46 -2.69 -5.92
CA ARG A 127 5.56 -2.07 -7.26
C ARG A 127 6.67 -2.70 -8.10
N ARG A 128 7.85 -2.90 -7.53
CA ARG A 128 8.97 -3.57 -8.21
C ARG A 128 8.60 -4.97 -8.73
N ARG A 129 7.82 -5.72 -7.98
CA ARG A 129 7.30 -7.02 -8.46
C ARG A 129 6.41 -6.87 -9.69
N LYS A 130 5.57 -5.83 -9.74
CA LYS A 130 4.71 -5.54 -10.89
C LYS A 130 5.53 -5.13 -12.12
N GLU A 131 6.55 -4.31 -11.94
CA GLU A 131 7.47 -3.91 -13.00
C GLU A 131 8.18 -5.12 -13.62
N ILE A 132 8.68 -6.03 -12.80
CA ILE A 132 9.30 -7.28 -13.27
C ILE A 132 8.30 -8.15 -14.06
N LEU A 133 7.04 -8.22 -13.62
CA LEU A 133 6.00 -8.95 -14.35
C LEU A 133 5.70 -8.29 -15.70
N GLY A 134 5.71 -6.97 -15.79
CA GLY A 134 5.57 -6.22 -17.02
C GLY A 134 6.73 -6.50 -17.99
N LEU A 135 7.97 -6.45 -17.50
CA LEU A 135 9.17 -6.74 -18.29
C LEU A 135 9.18 -8.15 -18.90
N ARG A 136 8.65 -9.15 -18.20
CA ARG A 136 8.56 -10.53 -18.70
C ARG A 136 7.64 -10.69 -19.91
N ARG A 137 6.78 -9.73 -20.20
CA ARG A 137 5.84 -9.75 -21.34
C ARG A 137 6.42 -9.14 -22.61
N ILE A 138 7.53 -8.45 -22.50
CA ILE A 138 8.22 -7.79 -23.61
C ILE A 138 9.24 -8.77 -24.23
N PRO A 139 9.55 -8.66 -25.54
CA PRO A 139 10.59 -9.47 -26.16
C PRO A 139 11.93 -9.36 -25.42
N ILE A 140 12.60 -10.49 -25.26
CA ILE A 140 13.81 -10.60 -24.43
C ILE A 140 14.87 -9.57 -24.82
N ALA A 141 15.08 -9.32 -26.12
CA ALA A 141 16.07 -8.36 -26.61
C ALA A 141 15.79 -6.92 -26.09
N ILE A 142 14.53 -6.48 -26.16
CA ILE A 142 14.09 -5.17 -25.67
C ILE A 142 14.09 -5.14 -24.14
N ALA A 143 13.67 -6.24 -23.51
CA ALA A 143 13.66 -6.36 -22.06
C ALA A 143 15.08 -6.23 -21.48
N ILE A 144 16.08 -6.84 -22.08
CA ILE A 144 17.48 -6.73 -21.64
C ILE A 144 17.99 -5.30 -21.79
N GLU A 145 17.75 -4.66 -22.95
CA GLU A 145 18.18 -3.27 -23.19
C GLU A 145 17.56 -2.28 -22.19
N LYS A 146 16.28 -2.43 -21.88
CA LYS A 146 15.55 -1.51 -20.98
C LYS A 146 15.63 -1.90 -19.51
N ASN A 147 16.02 -3.13 -19.20
CA ASN A 147 16.09 -3.64 -17.82
C ASN A 147 16.99 -2.78 -16.93
N THR A 148 18.14 -2.35 -17.43
CA THR A 148 19.08 -1.49 -16.72
C THR A 148 18.41 -0.18 -16.30
N TRP A 149 17.64 0.45 -17.19
CA TRP A 149 16.95 1.70 -16.91
C TRP A 149 15.85 1.53 -15.85
N PHE A 150 15.08 0.45 -15.93
CA PHE A 150 14.04 0.14 -14.92
C PHE A 150 14.65 -0.18 -13.56
N HIS A 151 15.72 -0.98 -13.54
CA HIS A 151 16.42 -1.28 -12.30
C HIS A 151 17.04 -0.02 -11.68
N LEU A 152 17.61 0.87 -12.48
CA LEU A 152 18.20 2.10 -11.98
C LEU A 152 17.14 2.99 -11.31
N GLY A 153 15.97 3.19 -11.94
CA GLY A 153 14.88 3.97 -11.36
C GLY A 153 14.36 3.37 -10.05
N SER A 154 14.09 2.08 -10.03
CA SER A 154 13.61 1.38 -8.83
C SER A 154 14.65 1.36 -7.71
N ASN A 155 15.92 1.20 -8.05
CA ASN A 155 17.02 1.20 -7.08
C ASN A 155 17.24 2.61 -6.49
N SER A 156 17.12 3.66 -7.31
CA SER A 156 17.19 5.05 -6.83
C SER A 156 16.09 5.35 -5.81
N CYS A 157 14.85 4.89 -6.05
CA CYS A 157 13.78 5.02 -5.07
C CYS A 157 14.08 4.29 -3.75
N GLU A 158 14.67 3.09 -3.83
CA GLU A 158 15.06 2.31 -2.65
C GLU A 158 16.17 3.01 -1.86
N GLN A 159 17.16 3.58 -2.53
CA GLN A 159 18.24 4.34 -1.91
C GLN A 159 17.72 5.60 -1.22
N MET A 160 16.82 6.36 -1.84
CA MET A 160 16.18 7.52 -1.22
C MET A 160 15.46 7.16 0.08
N LEU A 161 14.66 6.08 0.09
CA LEU A 161 14.00 5.63 1.31
C LEU A 161 14.99 5.12 2.38
N TYR A 162 16.08 4.51 1.95
CA TYR A 162 17.14 4.08 2.85
C TYR A 162 17.85 5.27 3.50
N CYS A 163 18.17 6.31 2.73
CA CYS A 163 18.76 7.54 3.26
C CYS A 163 17.84 8.23 4.27
N LEU A 164 16.55 8.36 3.96
CA LEU A 164 15.56 8.91 4.89
C LEU A 164 15.53 8.12 6.21
N LYS A 165 15.58 6.80 6.15
CA LYS A 165 15.61 5.97 7.34
C LYS A 165 16.88 6.18 8.16
N ARG A 166 18.05 6.29 7.51
CA ARG A 166 19.33 6.56 8.21
C ARG A 166 19.35 7.93 8.88
N ILE A 167 18.66 8.92 8.34
CA ILE A 167 18.53 10.24 8.98
C ILE A 167 17.60 10.15 10.20
N LEU A 168 16.55 9.31 10.13
CA LEU A 168 15.60 9.11 11.23
C LEU A 168 16.18 8.31 12.41
N ASP A 169 17.06 7.34 12.16
CA ASP A 169 17.60 6.46 13.19
C ASP A 169 18.33 7.21 14.34
N PRO A 170 19.18 8.23 14.11
CA PRO A 170 19.80 9.00 15.18
C PRO A 170 18.86 10.02 15.85
N CYS A 171 17.67 10.27 15.30
CA CYS A 171 16.69 11.22 15.85
C CYS A 171 15.71 10.57 16.85
N LYS A 172 15.95 9.33 17.24
CA LYS A 172 15.18 8.59 18.25
C LYS A 172 15.78 8.81 19.62
#